data_f3430532ca93272f129032380c70cf08
#
_entry.id   f3430532ca93272f129032380c70cf08
#
_cell.length_a   1.000
_cell.length_b   1.000
_cell.length_c   1.000
_cell.angle_alpha   90.00
_cell.angle_beta   90.00
_cell.angle_gamma   90.00
#
_symmetry.space_group_name_H-M   'P 1'
#
loop_
_entity.id
_entity.type
_entity.pdbx_description
1 polymer ?
#
loop_
_entity_poly.entity_id
_entity_poly.type
_entity_poly.pdbx_seq_one_letter_code
_entity_poly.pdbx_strand_id
1 'polypeptide(L)'
;MKIGITCYPTYGGSGVVATELGIALAEQGDEVHFISYALPSRLDLPRERVHFHEVVAPSYPLFVSPPYTLALATKMAEVAARAKLDLLHVHYALPHAISAILAREMGNGNGVPLKIVTTLHGTDITIVGQDRSYLPITRWGIERSDAVTAVSQYLRDVTIKEFGVKREIDVVPNFVDVNEYRPDGASPFAQSLVQPGEQLLVHVSNFRPVKRIPDVLAIFDRVRQAVPARLLMVGDGPGRSMAEKLARQGGFEDRAIFIGNVAAIERVLPAARLALLPSDAESFGLAALEAMACGVPVIGTDAGGLPEVVEDGRSGFLRPVGDVDGMARAAVELLSDPARWSRFSAEARRRAETEFPTARLVERYRAVYERTLKG
;
A
#
# COMPACT_ATOMS: atom_id res chain seq x y z
N MET A 1 -5.07 -10.85 22.17
CA MET A 1 -6.40 -10.81 21.53
C MET A 1 -6.50 -11.87 20.45
N LYS A 2 -7.73 -12.23 20.04
CA LYS A 2 -8.00 -13.09 18.87
C LYS A 2 -8.61 -12.23 17.77
N ILE A 3 -7.87 -12.04 16.69
CA ILE A 3 -8.17 -11.03 15.67
C ILE A 3 -8.40 -11.72 14.32
N GLY A 4 -9.57 -11.49 13.70
CA GLY A 4 -9.80 -11.86 12.32
C GLY A 4 -9.36 -10.74 11.39
N ILE A 5 -8.46 -11.00 10.44
CA ILE A 5 -8.00 -10.03 9.44
C ILE A 5 -8.50 -10.42 8.06
N THR A 6 -9.12 -9.48 7.35
CA THR A 6 -9.53 -9.67 5.96
C THR A 6 -8.93 -8.59 5.06
N CYS A 7 -8.29 -9.03 3.99
CA CYS A 7 -7.67 -8.17 2.98
C CYS A 7 -7.74 -8.82 1.60
N TYR A 8 -7.42 -8.05 0.55
CA TYR A 8 -7.12 -8.63 -0.75
C TYR A 8 -5.75 -9.32 -0.71
N PRO A 9 -5.64 -10.60 -1.11
CA PRO A 9 -4.39 -11.37 -1.05
C PRO A 9 -3.45 -11.06 -2.21
N THR A 10 -3.35 -9.80 -2.60
CA THR A 10 -2.58 -9.35 -3.77
C THR A 10 -1.29 -8.65 -3.35
N TYR A 11 -0.34 -8.52 -4.28
CA TYR A 11 0.89 -7.72 -4.10
C TYR A 11 0.63 -6.20 -3.99
N GLY A 12 -0.62 -5.76 -3.93
CA GLY A 12 -0.97 -4.35 -3.72
C GLY A 12 -0.74 -3.89 -2.28
N GLY A 13 -0.47 -2.60 -2.09
CA GLY A 13 -0.07 -2.02 -0.80
C GLY A 13 -0.98 -2.37 0.39
N SER A 14 -2.31 -2.42 0.18
CA SER A 14 -3.25 -2.78 1.25
C SER A 14 -3.13 -4.24 1.73
N GLY A 15 -2.89 -5.17 0.79
CA GLY A 15 -2.67 -6.59 1.12
C GLY A 15 -1.37 -6.78 1.90
N VAL A 16 -0.31 -6.11 1.48
CA VAL A 16 0.99 -6.10 2.17
C VAL A 16 0.84 -5.56 3.59
N VAL A 17 0.28 -4.37 3.75
CA VAL A 17 0.10 -3.75 5.09
C VAL A 17 -0.75 -4.61 6.02
N ALA A 18 -1.85 -5.21 5.53
CA ALA A 18 -2.69 -6.08 6.34
C ALA A 18 -1.94 -7.34 6.80
N THR A 19 -1.13 -7.91 5.91
CA THR A 19 -0.34 -9.11 6.20
C THR A 19 0.75 -8.82 7.22
N GLU A 20 1.54 -7.78 7.00
CA GLU A 20 2.60 -7.34 7.92
C GLU A 20 2.04 -6.97 9.31
N LEU A 21 0.86 -6.30 9.34
CA LEU A 21 0.18 -6.00 10.60
C LEU A 21 -0.18 -7.28 11.35
N GLY A 22 -0.78 -8.26 10.67
CA GLY A 22 -1.16 -9.51 11.30
C GLY A 22 0.04 -10.33 11.80
N ILE A 23 1.13 -10.32 11.05
CA ILE A 23 2.39 -10.98 11.46
C ILE A 23 2.94 -10.29 12.71
N ALA A 24 3.05 -8.97 12.71
CA ALA A 24 3.59 -8.23 13.85
C ALA A 24 2.71 -8.36 15.12
N LEU A 25 1.39 -8.42 14.98
CA LEU A 25 0.47 -8.69 16.09
C LEU A 25 0.67 -10.11 16.65
N ALA A 26 0.86 -11.12 15.79
CA ALA A 26 1.11 -12.49 16.21
C ALA A 26 2.45 -12.62 16.96
N GLU A 27 3.49 -11.94 16.51
CA GLU A 27 4.80 -11.86 17.18
C GLU A 27 4.70 -11.21 18.58
N GLN A 28 3.74 -10.30 18.76
CA GLN A 28 3.44 -9.70 20.06
C GLN A 28 2.49 -10.56 20.94
N GLY A 29 2.13 -11.77 20.50
CA GLY A 29 1.36 -12.76 21.27
C GLY A 29 -0.14 -12.79 21.00
N ASP A 30 -0.65 -12.05 20.03
CA ASP A 30 -2.04 -12.15 19.59
C ASP A 30 -2.24 -13.39 18.72
N GLU A 31 -3.47 -13.91 18.66
CA GLU A 31 -3.86 -14.99 17.75
C GLU A 31 -4.55 -14.36 16.53
N VAL A 32 -3.99 -14.56 15.34
CA VAL A 32 -4.43 -13.89 14.11
C VAL A 32 -4.99 -14.90 13.11
N HIS A 33 -6.19 -14.62 12.62
CA HIS A 33 -6.93 -15.42 11.67
C HIS A 33 -7.12 -14.65 10.36
N PHE A 34 -6.32 -14.94 9.33
CA PHE A 34 -6.53 -14.38 8.01
C PHE A 34 -7.70 -15.07 7.30
N ILE A 35 -8.66 -14.28 6.80
CA ILE A 35 -9.88 -14.77 6.13
C ILE A 35 -9.91 -14.13 4.73
N SER A 36 -9.58 -14.91 3.68
CA SER A 36 -9.48 -14.40 2.30
C SER A 36 -9.64 -15.53 1.28
N TYR A 37 -9.84 -15.19 0.00
CA TYR A 37 -10.01 -16.19 -1.07
C TYR A 37 -8.70 -16.86 -1.55
N ALA A 38 -7.56 -16.35 -1.13
CA ALA A 38 -6.25 -16.97 -1.33
C ALA A 38 -5.31 -16.54 -0.21
N LEU A 39 -4.21 -17.26 -0.05
CA LEU A 39 -3.16 -16.92 0.90
C LEU A 39 -2.60 -15.54 0.57
N PRO A 40 -2.53 -14.59 1.53
CA PRO A 40 -1.92 -13.28 1.31
C PRO A 40 -0.48 -13.39 0.83
N SER A 41 -0.09 -12.52 -0.11
CA SER A 41 1.14 -12.64 -0.90
C SER A 41 2.46 -12.65 -0.09
N ARG A 42 2.45 -12.14 1.14
CA ARG A 42 3.61 -12.13 2.06
C ARG A 42 3.42 -13.05 3.26
N LEU A 43 2.38 -13.86 3.28
CA LEU A 43 2.13 -14.77 4.39
C LEU A 43 2.76 -16.12 4.13
N ASP A 44 3.85 -16.42 4.84
CA ASP A 44 4.47 -17.73 4.87
C ASP A 44 3.90 -18.58 6.02
N LEU A 45 3.44 -19.77 5.73
CA LEU A 45 2.94 -20.72 6.71
C LEU A 45 3.74 -22.03 6.68
N PRO A 46 3.91 -22.73 7.81
CA PRO A 46 3.30 -22.46 9.13
C PRO A 46 4.01 -21.31 9.89
N ARG A 47 3.23 -20.53 10.62
CA ARG A 47 3.71 -19.49 11.53
C ARG A 47 2.93 -19.58 12.83
N GLU A 48 3.61 -19.44 13.97
CA GLU A 48 2.98 -19.52 15.29
C GLU A 48 1.89 -18.45 15.44
N ARG A 49 0.75 -18.81 16.03
CA ARG A 49 -0.41 -17.93 16.27
C ARG A 49 -1.05 -17.32 15.03
N VAL A 50 -0.71 -17.80 13.84
CA VAL A 50 -1.29 -17.33 12.57
C VAL A 50 -2.04 -18.47 11.90
N HIS A 51 -3.29 -18.23 11.55
CA HIS A 51 -4.18 -19.17 10.89
C HIS A 51 -4.70 -18.57 9.59
N PHE A 52 -4.86 -19.41 8.56
CA PHE A 52 -5.46 -19.00 7.30
C PHE A 52 -6.77 -19.76 7.07
N HIS A 53 -7.80 -19.05 6.65
CA HIS A 53 -9.12 -19.56 6.34
C HIS A 53 -9.51 -19.15 4.92
N GLU A 54 -9.50 -20.11 4.02
CA GLU A 54 -9.87 -19.87 2.63
C GLU A 54 -11.38 -19.64 2.49
N VAL A 55 -11.73 -18.62 1.71
CA VAL A 55 -13.10 -18.28 1.31
C VAL A 55 -13.35 -18.80 -0.09
N VAL A 56 -14.16 -19.84 -0.18
CA VAL A 56 -14.60 -20.39 -1.46
C VAL A 56 -15.98 -19.82 -1.80
N ALA A 57 -16.09 -19.09 -2.90
CA ALA A 57 -17.37 -18.61 -3.44
C ALA A 57 -17.83 -19.58 -4.55
N PRO A 58 -18.85 -20.42 -4.31
CA PRO A 58 -19.28 -21.39 -5.30
C PRO A 58 -19.91 -20.71 -6.51
N SER A 59 -19.61 -21.23 -7.70
CA SER A 59 -20.29 -20.84 -8.93
C SER A 59 -21.66 -21.54 -8.98
N TYR A 60 -22.68 -20.80 -9.38
CA TYR A 60 -24.02 -21.32 -9.61
C TYR A 60 -24.58 -20.72 -10.90
N PRO A 61 -25.26 -21.50 -11.77
CA PRO A 61 -25.65 -21.07 -13.11
C PRO A 61 -26.48 -19.77 -13.18
N LEU A 62 -27.22 -19.46 -12.12
CA LEU A 62 -28.03 -18.23 -12.07
C LEU A 62 -27.24 -16.99 -11.57
N PHE A 63 -26.00 -17.15 -11.11
CA PHE A 63 -25.18 -16.03 -10.70
C PHE A 63 -24.36 -15.53 -11.89
N VAL A 64 -24.45 -14.24 -12.20
CA VAL A 64 -23.58 -13.59 -13.20
C VAL A 64 -22.11 -13.68 -12.80
N SER A 65 -21.84 -13.62 -11.48
CA SER A 65 -20.52 -13.85 -10.88
C SER A 65 -20.71 -14.48 -9.49
N PRO A 66 -19.74 -15.27 -9.00
CA PRO A 66 -19.81 -15.82 -7.65
C PRO A 66 -19.97 -14.69 -6.62
N PRO A 67 -20.95 -14.78 -5.69
CA PRO A 67 -21.23 -13.72 -4.72
C PRO A 67 -20.21 -13.72 -3.57
N TYR A 68 -19.00 -13.28 -3.86
CA TYR A 68 -17.86 -13.30 -2.93
C TYR A 68 -18.19 -12.64 -1.58
N THR A 69 -18.85 -11.48 -1.58
CA THR A 69 -19.23 -10.76 -0.35
C THR A 69 -20.05 -11.62 0.61
N LEU A 70 -20.98 -12.43 0.09
CA LEU A 70 -21.82 -13.32 0.90
C LEU A 70 -21.04 -14.53 1.42
N ALA A 71 -20.20 -15.14 0.57
CA ALA A 71 -19.34 -16.26 0.97
C ALA A 71 -18.33 -15.80 2.05
N LEU A 72 -17.76 -14.62 1.91
CA LEU A 72 -16.86 -14.02 2.89
C LEU A 72 -17.57 -13.76 4.22
N ALA A 73 -18.78 -13.20 4.20
CA ALA A 73 -19.57 -12.97 5.42
C ALA A 73 -19.83 -14.28 6.18
N THR A 74 -20.21 -15.33 5.47
CA THR A 74 -20.44 -16.65 6.06
C THR A 74 -19.16 -17.22 6.69
N LYS A 75 -18.03 -17.14 5.98
CA LYS A 75 -16.74 -17.60 6.50
C LYS A 75 -16.28 -16.79 7.71
N MET A 76 -16.46 -15.47 7.70
CA MET A 76 -16.19 -14.62 8.86
C MET A 76 -17.02 -15.02 10.09
N ALA A 77 -18.31 -15.26 9.93
CA ALA A 77 -19.19 -15.69 11.01
C ALA A 77 -18.77 -17.06 11.57
N GLU A 78 -18.46 -18.03 10.70
CA GLU A 78 -17.97 -19.37 11.07
C GLU A 78 -16.67 -19.27 11.89
N VAL A 79 -15.67 -18.52 11.38
CA VAL A 79 -14.37 -18.37 12.04
C VAL A 79 -14.52 -17.64 13.36
N ALA A 80 -15.31 -16.55 13.38
CA ALA A 80 -15.55 -15.78 14.60
C ALA A 80 -16.15 -16.65 15.72
N ALA A 81 -17.13 -17.46 15.40
CA ALA A 81 -17.75 -18.36 16.38
C ALA A 81 -16.79 -19.48 16.85
N ARG A 82 -16.07 -20.12 15.91
CA ARG A 82 -15.19 -21.26 16.22
C ARG A 82 -13.94 -20.84 16.98
N ALA A 83 -13.27 -19.76 16.54
CA ALA A 83 -12.06 -19.26 17.17
C ALA A 83 -12.34 -18.34 18.36
N LYS A 84 -13.60 -17.91 18.54
CA LYS A 84 -14.02 -16.92 19.55
C LYS A 84 -13.23 -15.60 19.35
N LEU A 85 -13.34 -15.04 18.15
CA LEU A 85 -12.66 -13.79 17.82
C LEU A 85 -13.17 -12.64 18.72
N ASP A 86 -12.26 -11.81 19.18
CA ASP A 86 -12.57 -10.58 19.90
C ASP A 86 -13.08 -9.50 18.93
N LEU A 87 -12.46 -9.43 17.73
CA LEU A 87 -12.82 -8.47 16.69
C LEU A 87 -12.48 -8.98 15.28
N LEU A 88 -13.12 -8.36 14.29
CA LEU A 88 -12.73 -8.40 12.88
C LEU A 88 -12.06 -7.08 12.49
N HIS A 89 -10.84 -7.13 11.97
CA HIS A 89 -10.19 -6.03 11.31
C HIS A 89 -10.23 -6.23 9.80
N VAL A 90 -10.97 -5.39 9.12
CA VAL A 90 -11.14 -5.49 7.67
C VAL A 90 -10.47 -4.32 6.95
N HIS A 91 -9.70 -4.64 5.94
CA HIS A 91 -9.05 -3.68 5.08
C HIS A 91 -9.92 -3.43 3.85
N TYR A 92 -10.38 -2.21 3.66
CA TYR A 92 -11.40 -1.68 2.74
C TYR A 92 -12.83 -1.64 3.30
N ALA A 93 -13.48 -0.49 3.09
CA ALA A 93 -14.89 -0.31 3.37
C ALA A 93 -15.76 -1.21 2.47
N LEU A 94 -15.38 -1.38 1.20
CA LEU A 94 -16.09 -2.21 0.23
C LEU A 94 -15.12 -3.23 -0.40
N PRO A 95 -15.44 -4.52 -0.42
CA PRO A 95 -16.62 -5.18 0.13
C PRO A 95 -16.46 -5.64 1.60
N HIS A 96 -15.28 -5.50 2.20
CA HIS A 96 -14.90 -6.23 3.41
C HIS A 96 -15.67 -5.77 4.65
N ALA A 97 -15.88 -4.45 4.85
CA ALA A 97 -16.70 -3.98 5.98
C ALA A 97 -18.15 -4.47 5.85
N ILE A 98 -18.69 -4.51 4.63
CA ILE A 98 -20.05 -5.02 4.41
C ILE A 98 -20.15 -6.50 4.79
N SER A 99 -19.17 -7.32 4.39
CA SER A 99 -19.10 -8.73 4.76
C SER A 99 -19.00 -8.93 6.28
N ALA A 100 -18.18 -8.09 6.95
CA ALA A 100 -18.04 -8.16 8.41
C ALA A 100 -19.33 -7.78 9.16
N ILE A 101 -20.05 -6.76 8.68
CA ILE A 101 -21.34 -6.37 9.24
C ILE A 101 -22.35 -7.50 9.08
N LEU A 102 -22.45 -8.12 7.90
CA LEU A 102 -23.31 -9.28 7.67
C LEU A 102 -22.90 -10.44 8.58
N ALA A 103 -21.61 -10.73 8.74
CA ALA A 103 -21.12 -11.77 9.65
C ALA A 103 -21.54 -11.52 11.11
N ARG A 104 -21.43 -10.27 11.57
CA ARG A 104 -21.88 -9.86 12.91
C ARG A 104 -23.39 -10.08 13.09
N GLU A 105 -24.21 -9.66 12.14
CA GLU A 105 -25.67 -9.84 12.22
C GLU A 105 -26.07 -11.34 12.25
N MET A 106 -25.35 -12.19 11.51
CA MET A 106 -25.56 -13.64 11.57
C MET A 106 -25.13 -14.25 12.92
N GLY A 107 -24.11 -13.68 13.57
CA GLY A 107 -23.57 -14.16 14.85
C GLY A 107 -24.29 -13.66 16.11
N ASN A 108 -25.16 -12.66 16.00
CA ASN A 108 -25.85 -12.00 17.13
C ASN A 108 -26.71 -12.93 18.00
N GLY A 109 -26.96 -14.19 17.59
CA GLY A 109 -27.60 -15.22 18.42
C GLY A 109 -26.76 -15.76 19.59
N ASN A 110 -25.45 -15.47 19.63
CA ASN A 110 -24.51 -16.05 20.60
C ASN A 110 -24.08 -15.09 21.74
N GLY A 111 -24.71 -13.94 21.90
CA GLY A 111 -24.65 -13.12 23.11
C GLY A 111 -23.49 -12.13 23.22
N VAL A 112 -22.44 -12.19 22.36
CA VAL A 112 -21.34 -11.21 22.35
C VAL A 112 -21.27 -10.59 20.95
N PRO A 113 -21.50 -9.27 20.82
CA PRO A 113 -21.42 -8.61 19.52
C PRO A 113 -19.96 -8.55 19.05
N LEU A 114 -19.67 -9.18 17.91
CA LEU A 114 -18.39 -9.12 17.23
C LEU A 114 -18.06 -7.66 16.84
N LYS A 115 -16.95 -7.14 17.33
CA LYS A 115 -16.50 -5.77 17.02
C LYS A 115 -15.85 -5.71 15.63
N ILE A 116 -16.00 -4.59 14.94
CA ILE A 116 -15.50 -4.39 13.58
C ILE A 116 -14.65 -3.13 13.52
N VAL A 117 -13.38 -3.31 13.13
CA VAL A 117 -12.47 -2.22 12.78
C VAL A 117 -12.28 -2.21 11.27
N THR A 118 -12.41 -1.06 10.63
CA THR A 118 -12.25 -0.91 9.18
C THR A 118 -11.11 0.05 8.87
N THR A 119 -10.10 -0.41 8.11
CA THR A 119 -9.04 0.46 7.58
C THR A 119 -9.32 0.82 6.12
N LEU A 120 -9.35 2.12 5.84
CA LEU A 120 -9.50 2.69 4.50
C LEU A 120 -8.13 2.81 3.84
N HIS A 121 -8.03 2.35 2.57
CA HIS A 121 -6.75 2.31 1.84
C HIS A 121 -6.70 3.21 0.59
N GLY A 122 -7.84 3.72 0.14
CA GLY A 122 -7.92 4.68 -0.96
C GLY A 122 -8.77 4.23 -2.13
N THR A 123 -8.50 3.11 -2.78
CA THR A 123 -9.31 2.66 -3.93
C THR A 123 -10.80 2.54 -3.59
N ASP A 124 -11.11 2.12 -2.38
CA ASP A 124 -12.47 2.05 -1.83
C ASP A 124 -13.12 3.43 -1.64
N ILE A 125 -12.33 4.48 -1.53
CA ILE A 125 -12.79 5.85 -1.29
C ILE A 125 -12.69 6.69 -2.56
N THR A 126 -11.54 6.69 -3.24
CA THR A 126 -11.27 7.62 -4.34
C THR A 126 -11.72 7.12 -5.71
N ILE A 127 -12.01 5.84 -5.85
CA ILE A 127 -12.40 5.21 -7.13
C ILE A 127 -13.75 4.49 -6.99
N VAL A 128 -13.74 3.31 -6.37
CA VAL A 128 -14.93 2.44 -6.33
C VAL A 128 -16.04 3.04 -5.50
N GLY A 129 -15.72 3.56 -4.33
CA GLY A 129 -16.72 4.12 -3.41
C GLY A 129 -17.43 5.38 -3.92
N GLN A 130 -16.83 6.10 -4.88
CA GLN A 130 -17.45 7.30 -5.49
C GLN A 130 -18.46 6.97 -6.58
N ASP A 131 -18.47 5.73 -7.09
CA ASP A 131 -19.51 5.31 -8.03
C ASP A 131 -20.89 5.38 -7.36
N ARG A 132 -21.87 5.93 -8.07
CA ARG A 132 -23.25 6.12 -7.55
C ARG A 132 -23.88 4.84 -7.04
N SER A 133 -23.50 3.69 -7.62
CA SER A 133 -23.98 2.37 -7.22
C SER A 133 -23.40 1.90 -5.89
N TYR A 134 -22.20 2.37 -5.53
CA TYR A 134 -21.45 1.92 -4.35
C TYR A 134 -21.36 2.96 -3.24
N LEU A 135 -21.51 4.26 -3.54
CA LEU A 135 -21.38 5.34 -2.55
C LEU A 135 -22.28 5.14 -1.32
N PRO A 136 -23.59 4.85 -1.45
CA PRO A 136 -24.47 4.69 -0.29
C PRO A 136 -24.06 3.52 0.61
N ILE A 137 -23.70 2.37 0.03
CA ILE A 137 -23.33 1.19 0.79
C ILE A 137 -21.93 1.32 1.40
N THR A 138 -20.99 1.98 0.73
CA THR A 138 -19.67 2.29 1.26
C THR A 138 -19.78 3.19 2.50
N ARG A 139 -20.54 4.29 2.38
CA ARG A 139 -20.84 5.17 3.52
C ARG A 139 -21.47 4.39 4.66
N TRP A 140 -22.49 3.59 4.38
CA TRP A 140 -23.18 2.79 5.37
C TRP A 140 -22.22 1.82 6.08
N GLY A 141 -21.31 1.15 5.35
CA GLY A 141 -20.30 0.27 5.92
C GLY A 141 -19.33 0.99 6.87
N ILE A 142 -18.87 2.19 6.49
CA ILE A 142 -18.03 3.04 7.33
C ILE A 142 -18.77 3.42 8.62
N GLU A 143 -20.02 3.92 8.52
CA GLU A 143 -20.82 4.34 9.68
C GLU A 143 -21.19 3.19 10.63
N ARG A 144 -21.25 1.95 10.14
CA ARG A 144 -21.60 0.77 10.93
C ARG A 144 -20.41 0.03 11.51
N SER A 145 -19.21 0.40 11.18
CA SER A 145 -17.98 -0.11 11.82
C SER A 145 -17.85 0.44 13.25
N ASP A 146 -17.32 -0.33 14.19
CA ASP A 146 -17.13 0.13 15.58
C ASP A 146 -15.98 1.13 15.68
N ALA A 147 -14.91 0.93 14.89
CA ALA A 147 -13.85 1.92 14.68
C ALA A 147 -13.46 1.97 13.20
N VAL A 148 -12.99 3.13 12.75
CA VAL A 148 -12.51 3.35 11.39
C VAL A 148 -11.15 4.00 11.43
N THR A 149 -10.21 3.49 10.62
CA THR A 149 -8.90 4.11 10.43
C THR A 149 -8.66 4.46 8.96
N ALA A 150 -7.86 5.48 8.71
CA ALA A 150 -7.38 5.84 7.38
C ALA A 150 -5.85 5.87 7.38
N VAL A 151 -5.24 5.53 6.24
CA VAL A 151 -3.78 5.45 6.10
C VAL A 151 -3.09 6.81 5.98
N SER A 152 -3.85 7.90 5.90
CA SER A 152 -3.35 9.28 5.83
C SER A 152 -4.39 10.29 6.26
N GLN A 153 -3.96 11.50 6.63
CA GLN A 153 -4.83 12.65 6.86
C GLN A 153 -5.65 12.98 5.60
N TYR A 154 -4.95 12.99 4.45
CA TYR A 154 -5.59 13.20 3.15
C TYR A 154 -6.77 12.25 2.93
N LEU A 155 -6.56 10.95 3.13
CA LEU A 155 -7.62 9.97 2.89
C LEU A 155 -8.80 10.13 3.87
N ARG A 156 -8.51 10.42 5.15
CA ARG A 156 -9.55 10.76 6.14
C ARG A 156 -10.39 11.95 5.67
N ASP A 157 -9.72 13.03 5.28
CA ASP A 157 -10.40 14.29 4.94
C ASP A 157 -11.24 14.13 3.66
N VAL A 158 -10.72 13.42 2.65
CA VAL A 158 -11.47 13.04 1.45
C VAL A 158 -12.67 12.18 1.81
N THR A 159 -12.52 11.20 2.70
CA THR A 159 -13.63 10.34 3.12
C THR A 159 -14.74 11.15 3.80
N ILE A 160 -14.40 12.03 4.72
CA ILE A 160 -15.38 12.89 5.40
C ILE A 160 -16.10 13.78 4.39
N LYS A 161 -15.33 14.42 3.50
CA LYS A 161 -15.85 15.37 2.52
C LYS A 161 -16.78 14.71 1.50
N GLU A 162 -16.32 13.61 0.87
CA GLU A 162 -17.02 13.02 -0.28
C GLU A 162 -18.19 12.11 0.15
N PHE A 163 -18.08 11.44 1.30
CA PHE A 163 -19.13 10.53 1.79
C PHE A 163 -20.02 11.17 2.87
N GLY A 164 -19.64 12.30 3.44
CA GLY A 164 -20.40 12.96 4.51
C GLY A 164 -20.53 12.06 5.75
N VAL A 165 -19.54 11.24 6.05
CA VAL A 165 -19.51 10.38 7.23
C VAL A 165 -19.38 11.21 8.49
N LYS A 166 -20.08 10.78 9.56
CA LYS A 166 -20.05 11.44 10.87
C LYS A 166 -19.19 10.70 11.87
N ARG A 167 -18.85 9.43 11.57
CA ARG A 167 -17.99 8.61 12.42
C ARG A 167 -16.59 9.21 12.45
N GLU A 168 -15.99 9.22 13.64
CA GLU A 168 -14.59 9.55 13.80
C GLU A 168 -13.70 8.56 13.04
N ILE A 169 -12.70 9.08 12.34
CA ILE A 169 -11.73 8.28 11.58
C ILE A 169 -10.35 8.57 12.15
N ASP A 170 -9.77 7.58 12.80
CA ASP A 170 -8.38 7.64 13.28
C ASP A 170 -7.41 7.59 12.10
N VAL A 171 -6.34 8.38 12.15
CA VAL A 171 -5.28 8.27 11.14
C VAL A 171 -4.18 7.37 11.68
N VAL A 172 -4.01 6.20 11.06
CA VAL A 172 -2.90 5.28 11.33
C VAL A 172 -2.14 5.08 10.03
N PRO A 173 -0.99 5.74 9.83
CA PRO A 173 -0.19 5.60 8.62
C PRO A 173 0.22 4.16 8.34
N ASN A 174 0.47 3.85 7.07
CA ASN A 174 1.17 2.62 6.74
C ASN A 174 2.59 2.65 7.32
N PHE A 175 3.19 1.49 7.43
CA PHE A 175 4.49 1.28 8.05
C PHE A 175 5.37 0.38 7.18
N VAL A 176 6.64 0.29 7.55
CA VAL A 176 7.63 -0.55 6.89
C VAL A 176 8.53 -1.21 7.93
N ASP A 177 8.92 -2.47 7.69
CA ASP A 177 9.99 -3.08 8.48
C ASP A 177 11.34 -2.54 8.02
N VAL A 178 11.91 -1.66 8.82
CA VAL A 178 13.19 -1.01 8.54
C VAL A 178 14.39 -1.97 8.66
N ASN A 179 14.21 -3.16 9.21
CA ASN A 179 15.27 -4.19 9.23
C ASN A 179 15.28 -5.00 7.93
N GLU A 180 14.12 -5.17 7.31
CA GLU A 180 13.98 -5.82 6.01
C GLU A 180 14.33 -4.83 4.87
N TYR A 181 13.72 -3.64 4.89
CA TYR A 181 14.01 -2.56 3.95
C TYR A 181 15.20 -1.73 4.43
N ARG A 182 16.40 -2.02 3.91
CA ARG A 182 17.63 -1.38 4.36
C ARG A 182 18.58 -1.02 3.21
N PRO A 183 19.41 0.01 3.36
CA PRO A 183 20.26 0.53 2.27
C PRO A 183 21.28 -0.48 1.72
N ASP A 184 21.74 -1.42 2.54
CA ASP A 184 22.74 -2.46 2.19
C ASP A 184 22.11 -3.79 1.71
N GLY A 185 20.77 -3.80 1.48
CA GLY A 185 20.00 -5.01 1.15
C GLY A 185 20.00 -5.42 -0.32
N ALA A 186 20.68 -4.68 -1.23
CA ALA A 186 20.61 -4.96 -2.66
C ALA A 186 21.13 -6.36 -3.03
N SER A 187 20.31 -7.12 -3.76
CA SER A 187 20.68 -8.43 -4.27
C SER A 187 21.74 -8.33 -5.40
N PRO A 188 22.52 -9.39 -5.68
CA PRO A 188 23.43 -9.42 -6.83
C PRO A 188 22.73 -9.12 -8.17
N PHE A 189 21.50 -9.60 -8.34
CA PHE A 189 20.67 -9.26 -9.50
C PHE A 189 20.41 -7.75 -9.59
N ALA A 190 19.95 -7.12 -8.52
CA ALA A 190 19.69 -5.69 -8.51
C ALA A 190 20.96 -4.86 -8.77
N GLN A 191 22.10 -5.29 -8.22
CA GLN A 191 23.40 -4.67 -8.47
C GLN A 191 23.83 -4.80 -9.94
N SER A 192 23.55 -5.93 -10.60
CA SER A 192 23.87 -6.16 -12.02
C SER A 192 23.09 -5.30 -13.00
N LEU A 193 21.99 -4.69 -12.56
CA LEU A 193 21.19 -3.74 -13.39
C LEU A 193 21.91 -2.40 -13.57
N VAL A 194 22.91 -2.09 -12.76
CA VAL A 194 23.65 -0.83 -12.79
C VAL A 194 24.99 -1.04 -13.48
N GLN A 195 25.26 -0.27 -14.55
CA GLN A 195 26.57 -0.28 -15.20
C GLN A 195 27.50 0.71 -14.49
N PRO A 196 28.83 0.49 -14.54
CA PRO A 196 29.78 1.44 -13.97
C PRO A 196 29.57 2.86 -14.51
N GLY A 197 29.39 3.83 -13.61
CA GLY A 197 29.15 5.25 -13.96
C GLY A 197 27.70 5.59 -14.29
N GLU A 198 26.77 4.62 -14.32
CA GLU A 198 25.33 4.88 -14.50
C GLU A 198 24.60 5.01 -13.15
N GLN A 199 23.49 5.72 -13.16
CA GLN A 199 22.58 5.88 -12.03
C GLN A 199 21.30 5.06 -12.29
N LEU A 200 20.81 4.30 -11.29
CA LEU A 200 19.53 3.58 -11.40
C LEU A 200 18.40 4.40 -10.80
N LEU A 201 17.40 4.70 -11.60
CA LEU A 201 16.11 5.22 -11.13
C LEU A 201 15.11 4.07 -11.05
N VAL A 202 14.16 4.14 -10.13
CA VAL A 202 13.14 3.09 -9.97
C VAL A 202 11.74 3.70 -9.96
N HIS A 203 10.80 2.98 -10.57
CA HIS A 203 9.37 3.20 -10.40
C HIS A 203 8.70 1.89 -9.99
N VAL A 204 7.89 1.93 -8.93
CA VAL A 204 7.17 0.76 -8.41
C VAL A 204 5.69 1.05 -8.39
N SER A 205 4.89 0.34 -9.18
CA SER A 205 3.42 0.49 -9.16
C SER A 205 2.70 -0.63 -9.92
N ASN A 206 1.36 -0.58 -9.87
CA ASN A 206 0.47 -1.46 -10.64
C ASN A 206 0.08 -0.88 -12.03
N PHE A 207 0.83 0.06 -12.55
CA PHE A 207 0.72 0.69 -13.87
C PHE A 207 -0.71 1.13 -14.26
N ARG A 208 -1.53 1.52 -13.27
CA ARG A 208 -2.85 2.10 -13.51
C ARG A 208 -2.72 3.55 -13.99
N PRO A 209 -3.76 4.11 -14.65
CA PRO A 209 -3.73 5.50 -15.16
C PRO A 209 -3.30 6.53 -14.12
N VAL A 210 -3.78 6.42 -12.88
CA VAL A 210 -3.43 7.31 -11.75
C VAL A 210 -1.93 7.37 -11.46
N LYS A 211 -1.14 6.37 -11.89
CA LYS A 211 0.32 6.31 -11.70
C LYS A 211 1.11 7.10 -12.77
N ARG A 212 0.42 7.62 -13.80
CA ARG A 212 1.00 8.49 -14.83
C ARG A 212 2.30 7.93 -15.44
N ILE A 213 2.25 6.66 -15.84
CA ILE A 213 3.43 5.97 -16.42
C ILE A 213 4.07 6.74 -17.59
N PRO A 214 3.33 7.43 -18.49
CA PRO A 214 3.94 8.30 -19.49
C PRO A 214 4.84 9.38 -18.89
N ASP A 215 4.46 9.97 -17.74
CA ASP A 215 5.27 11.00 -17.08
C ASP A 215 6.54 10.41 -16.46
N VAL A 216 6.48 9.20 -15.90
CA VAL A 216 7.68 8.47 -15.42
C VAL A 216 8.71 8.38 -16.55
N LEU A 217 8.28 7.93 -17.73
CA LEU A 217 9.15 7.79 -18.90
C LEU A 217 9.63 9.14 -19.43
N ALA A 218 8.78 10.16 -19.45
CA ALA A 218 9.12 11.50 -19.89
C ALA A 218 10.12 12.21 -18.94
N ILE A 219 9.99 12.00 -17.62
CA ILE A 219 10.97 12.45 -16.63
C ILE A 219 12.31 11.73 -16.88
N PHE A 220 12.28 10.40 -17.01
CA PHE A 220 13.48 9.61 -17.25
C PHE A 220 14.19 10.03 -18.56
N ASP A 221 13.44 10.25 -19.64
CA ASP A 221 14.00 10.67 -20.92
C ASP A 221 14.80 11.99 -20.80
N ARG A 222 14.33 12.95 -20.00
CA ARG A 222 15.05 14.19 -19.71
C ARG A 222 16.27 13.96 -18.82
N VAL A 223 16.14 13.12 -17.79
CA VAL A 223 17.24 12.80 -16.87
C VAL A 223 18.39 12.13 -17.61
N ARG A 224 18.13 11.13 -18.45
CA ARG A 224 19.18 10.39 -19.20
C ARG A 224 19.97 11.24 -20.20
N GLN A 225 19.42 12.39 -20.62
CA GLN A 225 20.11 13.35 -21.48
C GLN A 225 21.17 14.16 -20.72
N ALA A 226 21.03 14.28 -19.39
CA ALA A 226 21.94 15.04 -18.54
C ALA A 226 22.86 14.16 -17.70
N VAL A 227 22.41 12.97 -17.30
CA VAL A 227 23.13 12.05 -16.43
C VAL A 227 23.05 10.62 -17.00
N PRO A 228 24.15 9.87 -17.11
CA PRO A 228 24.09 8.46 -17.50
C PRO A 228 23.18 7.69 -16.51
N ALA A 229 22.05 7.20 -17.02
CA ALA A 229 21.04 6.61 -16.17
C ALA A 229 20.28 5.44 -16.83
N ARG A 230 19.75 4.56 -16.00
CA ARG A 230 18.77 3.52 -16.32
C ARG A 230 17.53 3.68 -15.48
N LEU A 231 16.39 3.22 -16.01
CA LEU A 231 15.12 3.19 -15.31
C LEU A 231 14.66 1.76 -15.09
N LEU A 232 14.42 1.39 -13.85
CA LEU A 232 13.82 0.13 -13.50
C LEU A 232 12.32 0.33 -13.25
N MET A 233 11.50 -0.35 -14.03
CA MET A 233 10.04 -0.37 -13.94
C MET A 233 9.60 -1.66 -13.27
N VAL A 234 9.15 -1.57 -12.01
CA VAL A 234 8.72 -2.71 -11.20
C VAL A 234 7.20 -2.71 -11.07
N GLY A 235 6.61 -3.85 -11.34
CA GLY A 235 5.17 -4.04 -11.31
C GLY A 235 4.58 -4.34 -12.67
N ASP A 236 3.28 -4.48 -12.72
CA ASP A 236 2.53 -4.81 -13.92
C ASP A 236 1.15 -4.16 -13.88
N GLY A 237 0.50 -4.07 -15.05
CA GLY A 237 -0.85 -3.53 -15.15
C GLY A 237 -1.18 -2.98 -16.52
N PRO A 238 -2.34 -2.33 -16.67
CA PRO A 238 -2.87 -1.95 -17.99
C PRO A 238 -1.98 -0.97 -18.77
N GLY A 239 -1.12 -0.22 -18.07
CA GLY A 239 -0.18 0.75 -18.71
C GLY A 239 1.11 0.14 -19.24
N ARG A 240 1.41 -1.14 -19.01
CA ARG A 240 2.71 -1.75 -19.35
C ARG A 240 3.02 -1.71 -20.84
N SER A 241 2.13 -2.24 -21.67
CA SER A 241 2.34 -2.29 -23.14
C SER A 241 2.54 -0.90 -23.75
N MET A 242 1.82 0.11 -23.23
CA MET A 242 1.99 1.51 -23.61
C MET A 242 3.37 2.02 -23.20
N ALA A 243 3.81 1.72 -21.96
CA ALA A 243 5.12 2.14 -21.46
C ALA A 243 6.27 1.57 -22.30
N GLU A 244 6.25 0.28 -22.62
CA GLU A 244 7.24 -0.37 -23.49
C GLU A 244 7.25 0.24 -24.90
N LYS A 245 6.08 0.58 -25.44
CA LYS A 245 5.96 1.28 -26.74
C LYS A 245 6.59 2.69 -26.68
N LEU A 246 6.31 3.45 -25.61
CA LEU A 246 6.88 4.80 -25.44
C LEU A 246 8.40 4.75 -25.28
N ALA A 247 8.95 3.77 -24.54
CA ALA A 247 10.38 3.60 -24.42
C ALA A 247 11.07 3.33 -25.77
N ARG A 248 10.47 2.47 -26.62
CA ARG A 248 10.94 2.24 -28.01
C ARG A 248 10.86 3.49 -28.87
N GLN A 249 9.74 4.23 -28.83
CA GLN A 249 9.57 5.47 -29.60
C GLN A 249 10.55 6.56 -29.18
N GLY A 250 10.92 6.59 -27.88
CA GLY A 250 11.92 7.50 -27.34
C GLY A 250 13.37 7.04 -27.56
N GLY A 251 13.59 5.84 -28.13
CA GLY A 251 14.94 5.30 -28.38
C GLY A 251 15.72 5.00 -27.09
N PHE A 252 15.03 4.53 -26.04
CA PHE A 252 15.67 4.17 -24.76
C PHE A 252 15.14 2.84 -24.17
N GLU A 253 14.63 1.95 -24.99
CA GLU A 253 14.16 0.63 -24.59
C GLU A 253 15.25 -0.26 -23.95
N ASP A 254 16.50 -0.04 -24.31
CA ASP A 254 17.67 -0.70 -23.73
C ASP A 254 18.02 -0.18 -22.32
N ARG A 255 17.48 0.98 -21.94
CA ARG A 255 17.71 1.66 -20.65
C ARG A 255 16.50 1.64 -19.73
N ALA A 256 15.30 1.33 -20.23
CA ALA A 256 14.07 1.15 -19.44
C ALA A 256 13.79 -0.35 -19.25
N ILE A 257 14.08 -0.86 -18.08
CA ILE A 257 14.07 -2.28 -17.74
C ILE A 257 12.75 -2.63 -17.03
N PHE A 258 11.92 -3.48 -17.65
CA PHE A 258 10.63 -3.90 -17.11
C PHE A 258 10.73 -5.31 -16.53
N ILE A 259 10.67 -5.46 -15.18
CA ILE A 259 10.85 -6.76 -14.53
C ILE A 259 9.56 -7.41 -14.01
N GLY A 260 8.40 -6.76 -14.22
CA GLY A 260 7.13 -7.28 -13.71
C GLY A 260 7.00 -7.18 -12.19
N ASN A 261 6.09 -7.98 -11.63
CA ASN A 261 5.90 -8.05 -10.18
C ASN A 261 7.08 -8.78 -9.52
N VAL A 262 7.57 -8.22 -8.43
CA VAL A 262 8.69 -8.78 -7.64
C VAL A 262 8.20 -9.03 -6.22
N ALA A 263 8.40 -10.23 -5.72
CA ALA A 263 8.00 -10.60 -4.35
C ALA A 263 8.92 -9.95 -3.30
N ALA A 264 10.22 -9.88 -3.57
CA ALA A 264 11.25 -9.36 -2.65
C ALA A 264 11.74 -7.98 -3.13
N ILE A 265 10.86 -6.97 -3.11
CA ILE A 265 11.18 -5.62 -3.57
C ILE A 265 12.23 -4.93 -2.68
N GLU A 266 12.30 -5.29 -1.40
CA GLU A 266 13.30 -4.83 -0.43
C GLU A 266 14.73 -5.21 -0.83
N ARG A 267 14.90 -6.19 -1.73
CA ARG A 267 16.20 -6.61 -2.28
C ARG A 267 16.54 -5.91 -3.60
N VAL A 268 15.61 -5.14 -4.14
CA VAL A 268 15.77 -4.43 -5.42
C VAL A 268 15.94 -2.92 -5.20
N LEU A 269 15.10 -2.33 -4.34
CA LEU A 269 15.10 -0.89 -4.07
C LEU A 269 16.47 -0.33 -3.66
N PRO A 270 17.30 -1.00 -2.82
CA PRO A 270 18.56 -0.43 -2.37
C PRO A 270 19.60 -0.19 -3.49
N ALA A 271 19.41 -0.80 -4.67
CA ALA A 271 20.28 -0.54 -5.82
C ALA A 271 19.95 0.80 -6.53
N ALA A 272 18.76 1.37 -6.27
CA ALA A 272 18.34 2.61 -6.91
C ALA A 272 18.93 3.86 -6.23
N ARG A 273 19.08 4.91 -7.02
CA ARG A 273 19.51 6.25 -6.54
C ARG A 273 18.34 7.19 -6.32
N LEU A 274 17.27 7.03 -7.08
CA LEU A 274 16.03 7.81 -6.94
C LEU A 274 14.81 6.95 -7.25
N ALA A 275 13.71 7.20 -6.55
CA ALA A 275 12.39 6.67 -6.89
C ALA A 275 11.53 7.77 -7.55
N LEU A 276 10.86 7.43 -8.66
CA LEU A 276 9.98 8.33 -9.41
C LEU A 276 8.51 7.98 -9.16
N LEU A 277 7.73 8.90 -8.59
CA LEU A 277 6.32 8.71 -8.26
C LEU A 277 5.46 9.92 -8.70
N PRO A 278 5.31 10.18 -10.01
CA PRO A 278 4.55 11.33 -10.54
C PRO A 278 3.02 11.08 -10.56
N SER A 279 2.50 10.32 -9.62
CA SER A 279 1.09 9.92 -9.57
C SER A 279 0.13 11.11 -9.48
N ASP A 280 -1.09 11.00 -10.04
CA ASP A 280 -2.14 12.02 -9.88
C ASP A 280 -2.52 12.19 -8.41
N ALA A 281 -2.59 11.09 -7.67
CA ALA A 281 -2.79 11.06 -6.23
C ALA A 281 -2.32 9.72 -5.65
N GLU A 282 -1.76 9.77 -4.46
CA GLU A 282 -1.48 8.61 -3.63
C GLU A 282 -2.34 8.67 -2.37
N SER A 283 -2.90 7.55 -1.97
CA SER A 283 -3.63 7.53 -0.68
C SER A 283 -2.68 7.66 0.51
N PHE A 284 -1.44 7.19 0.35
CA PHE A 284 -0.36 7.31 1.31
C PHE A 284 1.01 7.42 0.59
N GLY A 285 1.34 6.46 -0.29
CA GLY A 285 2.64 6.38 -0.96
C GLY A 285 3.53 5.31 -0.35
N LEU A 286 3.01 4.07 -0.19
CA LEU A 286 3.80 2.96 0.40
C LEU A 286 5.09 2.72 -0.38
N ALA A 287 5.07 2.76 -1.72
CA ALA A 287 6.28 2.61 -2.54
C ALA A 287 7.33 3.72 -2.27
N ALA A 288 6.88 4.94 -1.91
CA ALA A 288 7.79 5.98 -1.46
C ALA A 288 8.42 5.63 -0.11
N LEU A 289 7.60 5.17 0.85
CA LEU A 289 8.09 4.78 2.16
C LEU A 289 9.09 3.61 2.09
N GLU A 290 8.81 2.58 1.28
CA GLU A 290 9.69 1.45 1.02
C GLU A 290 11.03 1.89 0.42
N ALA A 291 10.99 2.78 -0.58
CA ALA A 291 12.20 3.37 -1.17
C ALA A 291 12.99 4.19 -0.13
N MET A 292 12.33 5.05 0.64
CA MET A 292 12.96 5.86 1.68
C MET A 292 13.58 5.00 2.78
N ALA A 293 12.96 3.90 3.17
CA ALA A 293 13.53 2.94 4.12
C ALA A 293 14.82 2.30 3.59
N CYS A 294 14.94 2.12 2.27
CA CYS A 294 16.18 1.70 1.61
C CYS A 294 17.18 2.86 1.39
N GLY A 295 16.94 4.05 1.93
CA GLY A 295 17.81 5.22 1.73
C GLY A 295 17.70 5.82 0.31
N VAL A 296 16.60 5.57 -0.41
CA VAL A 296 16.37 6.06 -1.78
C VAL A 296 15.46 7.27 -1.73
N PRO A 297 15.94 8.50 -2.03
CA PRO A 297 15.12 9.69 -2.09
C PRO A 297 14.05 9.61 -3.18
N VAL A 298 12.95 10.34 -2.99
CA VAL A 298 11.78 10.29 -3.86
C VAL A 298 11.63 11.58 -4.65
N ILE A 299 11.37 11.47 -5.94
CA ILE A 299 10.84 12.56 -6.78
C ILE A 299 9.37 12.21 -7.05
N GLY A 300 8.47 13.03 -6.55
CA GLY A 300 7.05 12.74 -6.64
C GLY A 300 6.17 13.97 -6.77
N THR A 301 4.85 13.77 -6.70
CA THR A 301 3.85 14.85 -6.75
C THR A 301 3.51 15.34 -5.34
N ASP A 302 3.17 16.62 -5.22
CA ASP A 302 2.64 17.25 -4.01
C ASP A 302 1.13 16.99 -3.82
N ALA A 303 0.67 15.80 -4.23
CA ALA A 303 -0.73 15.45 -4.27
C ALA A 303 -1.05 14.20 -3.41
N GLY A 304 -2.27 14.18 -2.89
CA GLY A 304 -2.73 13.06 -2.06
C GLY A 304 -2.01 12.97 -0.71
N GLY A 305 -1.76 11.75 -0.27
CA GLY A 305 -1.03 11.46 0.98
C GLY A 305 0.49 11.44 0.82
N LEU A 306 1.04 11.62 -0.39
CA LEU A 306 2.50 11.57 -0.61
C LEU A 306 3.26 12.64 0.18
N PRO A 307 2.76 13.89 0.34
CA PRO A 307 3.38 14.90 1.19
C PRO A 307 3.44 14.55 2.69
N GLU A 308 2.62 13.60 3.14
CA GLU A 308 2.70 13.11 4.51
C GLU A 308 3.89 12.15 4.72
N VAL A 309 4.36 11.53 3.64
CA VAL A 309 5.50 10.59 3.64
C VAL A 309 6.80 11.28 3.28
N VAL A 310 6.82 12.03 2.19
CA VAL A 310 8.02 12.71 1.66
C VAL A 310 8.07 14.16 2.16
N GLU A 311 9.18 14.54 2.78
CA GLU A 311 9.45 15.92 3.18
C GLU A 311 10.20 16.63 2.06
N ASP A 312 9.50 17.59 1.39
CA ASP A 312 10.07 18.33 0.24
C ASP A 312 11.36 19.06 0.61
N GLY A 313 12.37 18.93 -0.23
CA GLY A 313 13.70 19.53 -0.03
C GLY A 313 14.58 18.83 1.02
N ARG A 314 14.11 17.71 1.64
CA ARG A 314 14.86 16.97 2.66
C ARG A 314 14.98 15.47 2.34
N SER A 315 13.88 14.74 2.27
CA SER A 315 13.87 13.31 1.95
C SER A 315 13.53 13.01 0.49
N GLY A 316 13.22 14.02 -0.29
CA GLY A 316 12.86 13.97 -1.69
C GLY A 316 12.45 15.34 -2.21
N PHE A 317 11.92 15.38 -3.42
CA PHE A 317 11.31 16.58 -3.99
C PHE A 317 9.87 16.30 -4.42
N LEU A 318 8.98 17.22 -4.09
CA LEU A 318 7.59 17.21 -4.51
C LEU A 318 7.31 18.33 -5.51
N ARG A 319 6.57 18.04 -6.57
CA ARG A 319 6.21 18.99 -7.62
C ARG A 319 4.73 18.84 -7.97
N PRO A 320 4.11 19.86 -8.56
CA PRO A 320 2.74 19.74 -9.05
C PRO A 320 2.55 18.57 -10.00
N VAL A 321 1.35 17.99 -9.98
CA VAL A 321 0.97 16.90 -10.91
C VAL A 321 1.19 17.39 -12.35
N GLY A 322 1.92 16.60 -13.14
CA GLY A 322 2.22 16.89 -14.53
C GLY A 322 3.44 17.83 -14.75
N ASP A 323 4.09 18.33 -13.69
CA ASP A 323 5.33 19.10 -13.81
C ASP A 323 6.54 18.19 -14.09
N VAL A 324 6.51 17.56 -15.26
CA VAL A 324 7.56 16.63 -15.72
C VAL A 324 8.94 17.33 -15.76
N ASP A 325 8.98 18.58 -16.20
CA ASP A 325 10.22 19.35 -16.32
C ASP A 325 10.81 19.71 -14.94
N GLY A 326 9.96 20.10 -13.99
CA GLY A 326 10.37 20.37 -12.62
C GLY A 326 10.89 19.13 -11.91
N MET A 327 10.20 17.97 -12.10
CA MET A 327 10.64 16.68 -11.54
C MET A 327 11.97 16.24 -12.17
N ALA A 328 12.14 16.36 -13.48
CA ALA A 328 13.38 16.00 -14.15
C ALA A 328 14.55 16.88 -13.70
N ARG A 329 14.36 18.21 -13.59
CA ARG A 329 15.39 19.13 -13.04
C ARG A 329 15.79 18.74 -11.62
N ALA A 330 14.81 18.47 -10.74
CA ALA A 330 15.06 18.04 -9.36
C ALA A 330 15.85 16.72 -9.30
N ALA A 331 15.52 15.76 -10.18
CA ALA A 331 16.24 14.50 -10.28
C ALA A 331 17.70 14.72 -10.75
N VAL A 332 17.91 15.49 -11.80
CA VAL A 332 19.27 15.81 -12.31
C VAL A 332 20.10 16.52 -11.25
N GLU A 333 19.52 17.54 -10.58
CA GLU A 333 20.19 18.28 -9.51
C GLU A 333 20.69 17.35 -8.40
N LEU A 334 19.84 16.40 -7.98
CA LEU A 334 20.20 15.47 -6.90
C LEU A 334 21.22 14.41 -7.35
N LEU A 335 21.10 13.91 -8.57
CA LEU A 335 22.04 12.90 -9.11
C LEU A 335 23.41 13.48 -9.46
N SER A 336 23.49 14.77 -9.74
CA SER A 336 24.75 15.47 -10.08
C SER A 336 25.54 15.94 -8.86
N ASP A 337 24.96 15.91 -7.65
CA ASP A 337 25.63 16.30 -6.40
C ASP A 337 25.62 15.13 -5.39
N PRO A 338 26.71 14.34 -5.35
CA PRO A 338 26.81 13.20 -4.44
C PRO A 338 26.68 13.57 -2.94
N ALA A 339 27.16 14.76 -2.54
CA ALA A 339 27.08 15.19 -1.15
C ALA A 339 25.63 15.53 -0.76
N ARG A 340 24.93 16.21 -1.66
CA ARG A 340 23.49 16.51 -1.49
C ARG A 340 22.66 15.22 -1.49
N TRP A 341 22.94 14.34 -2.45
CA TRP A 341 22.26 13.03 -2.50
C TRP A 341 22.43 12.26 -1.18
N SER A 342 23.66 12.19 -0.63
CA SER A 342 23.91 11.49 0.62
C SER A 342 23.10 12.05 1.80
N ARG A 343 22.93 13.39 1.86
CA ARG A 343 22.07 14.02 2.87
C ARG A 343 20.61 13.64 2.70
N PHE A 344 20.08 13.67 1.48
CA PHE A 344 18.70 13.26 1.19
C PHE A 344 18.46 11.80 1.46
N SER A 345 19.41 10.92 1.12
CA SER A 345 19.36 9.49 1.40
C SER A 345 19.32 9.20 2.90
N ALA A 346 20.18 9.85 3.68
CA ALA A 346 20.20 9.71 5.14
C ALA A 346 18.89 10.21 5.77
N GLU A 347 18.36 11.33 5.28
CA GLU A 347 17.12 11.91 5.80
C GLU A 347 15.89 11.08 5.41
N ALA A 348 15.84 10.51 4.19
CA ALA A 348 14.81 9.58 3.76
C ALA A 348 14.78 8.35 4.68
N ARG A 349 15.94 7.74 4.93
CA ARG A 349 16.10 6.61 5.85
C ARG A 349 15.67 6.96 7.27
N ARG A 350 16.20 8.05 7.82
CA ARG A 350 15.88 8.51 9.18
C ARG A 350 14.38 8.70 9.34
N ARG A 351 13.70 9.33 8.38
CA ARG A 351 12.26 9.57 8.44
C ARG A 351 11.46 8.26 8.45
N ALA A 352 11.84 7.27 7.63
CA ALA A 352 11.21 5.96 7.65
C ALA A 352 11.37 5.27 9.02
N GLU A 353 12.57 5.34 9.61
CA GLU A 353 12.88 4.75 10.92
C GLU A 353 12.16 5.43 12.08
N THR A 354 11.99 6.74 12.05
CA THR A 354 11.42 7.49 13.18
C THR A 354 9.91 7.64 13.12
N GLU A 355 9.34 7.82 11.91
CA GLU A 355 7.91 8.12 11.77
C GLU A 355 7.06 6.89 11.43
N PHE A 356 7.64 5.91 10.71
CA PHE A 356 6.87 4.80 10.12
C PHE A 356 7.39 3.39 10.47
N PRO A 357 8.09 3.15 11.60
CA PRO A 357 8.55 1.80 11.92
C PRO A 357 7.36 0.93 12.35
N THR A 358 7.38 -0.35 11.97
CA THR A 358 6.32 -1.33 12.27
C THR A 358 5.87 -1.30 13.73
N ALA A 359 6.82 -1.35 14.67
CA ALA A 359 6.50 -1.41 16.11
C ALA A 359 5.61 -0.24 16.58
N ARG A 360 5.94 1.00 16.17
CA ARG A 360 5.19 2.20 16.55
C ARG A 360 3.76 2.19 15.99
N LEU A 361 3.59 1.74 14.75
CA LEU A 361 2.29 1.79 14.08
C LEU A 361 1.39 0.61 14.51
N VAL A 362 1.96 -0.54 14.77
CA VAL A 362 1.23 -1.69 15.36
C VAL A 362 0.66 -1.33 16.74
N GLU A 363 1.41 -0.63 17.60
CA GLU A 363 0.92 -0.10 18.88
C GLU A 363 -0.27 0.87 18.69
N ARG A 364 -0.28 1.68 17.63
CA ARG A 364 -1.44 2.55 17.34
C ARG A 364 -2.68 1.73 16.96
N TYR A 365 -2.53 0.67 16.14
CA TYR A 365 -3.64 -0.25 15.86
C TYR A 365 -4.12 -0.96 17.12
N ARG A 366 -3.20 -1.40 17.98
CA ARG A 366 -3.53 -2.04 19.26
C ARG A 366 -4.34 -1.11 20.16
N ALA A 367 -3.97 0.16 20.26
CA ALA A 367 -4.74 1.16 20.99
C ALA A 367 -6.17 1.35 20.42
N VAL A 368 -6.33 1.32 19.10
CA VAL A 368 -7.66 1.33 18.46
C VAL A 368 -8.47 0.09 18.85
N TYR A 369 -7.87 -1.12 18.81
CA TYR A 369 -8.56 -2.35 19.19
C TYR A 369 -9.02 -2.33 20.66
N GLU A 370 -8.13 -1.97 21.57
CA GLU A 370 -8.44 -1.91 23.00
C GLU A 370 -9.57 -0.93 23.33
N ARG A 371 -9.56 0.25 22.68
CA ARG A 371 -10.64 1.22 22.83
C ARG A 371 -11.95 0.67 22.28
N THR A 372 -11.91 0.01 21.12
CA THR A 372 -13.10 -0.60 20.47
C THR A 372 -13.70 -1.71 21.31
N LEU A 373 -12.90 -2.51 21.98
CA LEU A 373 -13.36 -3.60 22.85
C LEU A 373 -13.93 -3.12 24.18
N LYS A 374 -13.52 -1.95 24.69
CA LYS A 374 -14.03 -1.34 25.94
C LYS A 374 -15.34 -0.57 25.76
N GLY A 375 -15.63 -0.07 24.55
CA GLY A 375 -16.86 0.67 24.19
C GLY A 375 -17.89 -0.24 23.56
#